data_efb9d03422d149e5b2c70f879ce8f4ed
#
_entry.id   efb9d03422d149e5b2c70f879ce8f4ed
#
_cell.length_a   1.000
_cell.length_b   1.000
_cell.length_c   1.000
_cell.angle_alpha   90.00
_cell.angle_beta   90.00
_cell.angle_gamma   90.00
#
_symmetry.space_group_name_H-M   'P 1'
#
loop_
_entity.id
_entity.type
_entity.pdbx_description
1 polymer ?
#
loop_
_entity_poly.entity_id
_entity_poly.type
_entity_poly.pdbx_seq_one_letter_code
_entity_poly.pdbx_strand_id
1 'polypeptide(L)'
;MEKIRGIFGGKSKDFVTAVDEKNIIVVKEVADNEGYDELNKTAEVIVNLFRADAENDVHVAYGTIVNEIKEVSRSYKEARMALDVGKIFFEEKDVIAYSTLGIGRLIYQLPIPLCKMFIKEIFDGKSPDDFDEETLTTINKFFENSLNVSETSRQLYIHRNTLVYRLDKLQKYTGLDLRVFEDAITFKIALMVVKYLSLIHISEPT
;
A
#
# COMPACT_ATOMS: atom_id res chain seq x y z
N MET A 1 -19.98 -15.70 -3.59
CA MET A 1 -20.60 -15.97 -2.27
C MET A 1 -20.53 -17.43 -1.85
N GLU A 2 -21.07 -18.37 -2.63
CA GLU A 2 -21.07 -19.82 -2.29
C GLU A 2 -19.66 -20.39 -2.10
N LYS A 3 -18.71 -20.05 -2.95
CA LYS A 3 -17.31 -20.48 -2.83
C LYS A 3 -16.67 -20.06 -1.50
N ILE A 4 -16.91 -18.83 -1.06
CA ILE A 4 -16.39 -18.35 0.24
C ILE A 4 -17.08 -19.08 1.38
N ARG A 5 -18.40 -19.26 1.32
CA ARG A 5 -19.12 -20.06 2.33
C ARG A 5 -18.60 -21.49 2.41
N GLY A 6 -18.13 -22.06 1.30
CA GLY A 6 -17.50 -23.40 1.28
C GLY A 6 -16.21 -23.47 2.09
N ILE A 7 -15.42 -22.40 2.14
CA ILE A 7 -14.20 -22.32 2.96
C ILE A 7 -14.56 -22.23 4.46
N PHE A 8 -15.59 -21.44 4.80
CA PHE A 8 -15.96 -21.11 6.19
C PHE A 8 -17.17 -21.88 6.72
N GLY A 9 -17.86 -22.66 5.88
CA GLY A 9 -19.17 -23.23 6.13
C GLY A 9 -19.22 -24.58 6.85
N GLY A 10 -18.15 -25.03 7.52
CA GLY A 10 -18.14 -26.34 8.16
C GLY A 10 -18.68 -26.36 9.59
N LYS A 11 -17.79 -26.26 10.58
CA LYS A 11 -18.11 -26.30 12.01
C LYS A 11 -17.72 -25.00 12.74
N SER A 12 -17.31 -23.98 11.98
CA SER A 12 -16.84 -22.71 12.53
C SER A 12 -18.01 -21.78 12.85
N LYS A 13 -17.81 -20.89 13.80
CA LYS A 13 -18.71 -19.78 14.11
C LYS A 13 -18.49 -18.58 13.19
N ASP A 14 -17.91 -18.83 12.02
CA ASP A 14 -17.60 -17.78 11.06
C ASP A 14 -18.88 -17.22 10.43
N PHE A 15 -18.91 -15.93 10.22
CA PHE A 15 -20.03 -15.26 9.59
C PHE A 15 -19.60 -14.65 8.26
N VAL A 16 -20.32 -14.96 7.18
CA VAL A 16 -20.06 -14.47 5.83
C VAL A 16 -21.27 -13.72 5.30
N THR A 17 -21.06 -12.46 4.93
CA THR A 17 -22.12 -11.62 4.33
C THR A 17 -21.58 -10.82 3.14
N ALA A 18 -22.44 -10.55 2.16
CA ALA A 18 -22.14 -9.58 1.11
C ALA A 18 -22.62 -8.20 1.57
N VAL A 19 -21.81 -7.19 1.32
CA VAL A 19 -22.20 -5.78 1.50
C VAL A 19 -22.86 -5.28 0.22
N ASP A 20 -22.25 -5.65 -0.92
CA ASP A 20 -22.71 -5.33 -2.26
C ASP A 20 -22.22 -6.42 -3.25
N GLU A 21 -22.35 -6.17 -4.54
CA GLU A 21 -21.97 -7.13 -5.59
C GLU A 21 -20.45 -7.39 -5.65
N LYS A 22 -19.63 -6.49 -5.12
CA LYS A 22 -18.16 -6.54 -5.19
C LYS A 22 -17.49 -6.83 -3.86
N ASN A 23 -18.20 -6.64 -2.73
CA ASN A 23 -17.61 -6.68 -1.40
C ASN A 23 -18.26 -7.73 -0.52
N ILE A 24 -17.43 -8.62 0.02
CA ILE A 24 -17.82 -9.68 0.94
C ILE A 24 -17.08 -9.45 2.26
N ILE A 25 -17.80 -9.56 3.36
CA ILE A 25 -17.25 -9.52 4.71
C ILE A 25 -17.24 -10.92 5.28
N VAL A 26 -16.12 -11.30 5.87
CA VAL A 26 -15.96 -12.49 6.68
C VAL A 26 -15.59 -12.07 8.08
N VAL A 27 -16.40 -12.46 9.06
CA VAL A 27 -16.05 -12.40 10.48
C VAL A 27 -15.61 -13.79 10.87
N LYS A 28 -14.30 -13.97 11.03
CA LYS A 28 -13.68 -15.27 11.32
C LYS A 28 -13.45 -15.41 12.82
N GLU A 29 -13.89 -16.54 13.39
CA GLU A 29 -13.46 -16.96 14.72
C GLU A 29 -11.98 -17.36 14.65
N VAL A 30 -11.17 -16.78 15.52
CA VAL A 30 -9.73 -17.10 15.66
C VAL A 30 -9.55 -17.85 16.97
N ALA A 31 -9.03 -19.07 16.91
CA ALA A 31 -8.79 -19.86 18.10
C ALA A 31 -7.60 -19.31 18.90
N ASP A 32 -7.53 -19.62 20.20
CA ASP A 32 -6.49 -19.11 21.11
C ASP A 32 -5.05 -19.46 20.67
N ASN A 33 -4.88 -20.53 19.89
CA ASN A 33 -3.60 -20.97 19.34
C ASN A 33 -3.34 -20.46 17.90
N GLU A 34 -4.27 -19.73 17.31
CA GLU A 34 -4.17 -19.12 15.99
C GLU A 34 -3.80 -17.64 16.11
N GLY A 35 -3.13 -17.13 15.08
CA GLY A 35 -2.69 -15.74 15.03
C GLY A 35 -2.76 -15.17 13.61
N TYR A 36 -2.04 -14.09 13.39
CA TYR A 36 -2.00 -13.40 12.10
C TYR A 36 -1.45 -14.27 10.97
N ASP A 37 -0.57 -15.23 11.24
CA ASP A 37 -0.05 -16.15 10.22
C ASP A 37 -1.15 -17.04 9.64
N GLU A 38 -2.08 -17.49 10.49
CA GLU A 38 -3.22 -18.30 10.04
C GLU A 38 -4.25 -17.46 9.28
N LEU A 39 -4.48 -16.21 9.71
CA LEU A 39 -5.30 -15.26 8.95
C LEU A 39 -4.71 -14.99 7.57
N ASN A 40 -3.39 -14.81 7.47
CA ASN A 40 -2.71 -14.59 6.20
C ASN A 40 -2.89 -15.80 5.27
N LYS A 41 -2.66 -17.02 5.76
CA LYS A 41 -2.90 -18.26 4.99
C LYS A 41 -4.34 -18.37 4.52
N THR A 42 -5.30 -18.08 5.39
CA THR A 42 -6.73 -18.11 5.04
C THR A 42 -7.03 -17.09 3.93
N ALA A 43 -6.48 -15.89 4.01
CA ALA A 43 -6.62 -14.86 3.00
C ALA A 43 -6.01 -15.28 1.65
N GLU A 44 -4.82 -15.91 1.66
CA GLU A 44 -4.18 -16.46 0.47
C GLU A 44 -5.01 -17.58 -0.19
N VAL A 45 -5.64 -18.44 0.62
CA VAL A 45 -6.56 -19.48 0.10
C VAL A 45 -7.74 -18.83 -0.63
N ILE A 46 -8.31 -17.74 -0.08
CA ILE A 46 -9.40 -17.01 -0.73
C ILE A 46 -8.92 -16.45 -2.08
N VAL A 47 -7.79 -15.74 -2.11
CA VAL A 47 -7.23 -15.18 -3.34
C VAL A 47 -7.02 -16.27 -4.39
N ASN A 48 -6.37 -17.38 -4.02
CA ASN A 48 -6.07 -18.48 -4.93
C ASN A 48 -7.33 -19.16 -5.48
N LEU A 49 -8.40 -19.25 -4.67
CA LEU A 49 -9.68 -19.80 -5.11
C LEU A 49 -10.31 -19.00 -6.26
N PHE A 50 -10.16 -17.67 -6.22
CA PHE A 50 -10.72 -16.79 -7.25
C PHE A 50 -9.79 -16.58 -8.44
N ARG A 51 -8.47 -16.68 -8.26
CA ARG A 51 -7.52 -16.67 -9.38
C ARG A 51 -7.73 -17.82 -10.37
N ALA A 52 -8.18 -18.96 -9.89
CA ALA A 52 -8.47 -20.11 -10.76
C ALA A 52 -9.59 -19.84 -11.78
N ASP A 53 -10.43 -18.84 -11.56
CA ASP A 53 -11.55 -18.48 -12.43
C ASP A 53 -11.20 -17.39 -13.48
N ALA A 54 -9.92 -17.02 -13.66
CA ALA A 54 -9.35 -16.17 -14.73
C ALA A 54 -9.94 -14.77 -14.96
N GLU A 55 -11.01 -14.36 -14.27
CA GLU A 55 -11.73 -13.10 -14.54
C GLU A 55 -11.77 -12.10 -13.37
N ASN A 56 -11.33 -12.49 -12.17
CA ASN A 56 -11.52 -11.65 -10.99
C ASN A 56 -10.21 -11.34 -10.28
N ASP A 57 -9.85 -10.07 -10.28
CA ASP A 57 -8.81 -9.52 -9.42
C ASP A 57 -9.38 -9.35 -8.01
N VAL A 58 -8.99 -10.25 -7.10
CA VAL A 58 -9.53 -10.31 -5.74
C VAL A 58 -8.47 -9.90 -4.73
N HIS A 59 -8.79 -8.87 -3.98
CA HIS A 59 -7.98 -8.42 -2.86
C HIS A 59 -8.64 -8.79 -1.53
N VAL A 60 -7.87 -9.28 -0.60
CA VAL A 60 -8.31 -9.62 0.75
C VAL A 60 -7.57 -8.76 1.75
N ALA A 61 -8.31 -8.10 2.65
CA ALA A 61 -7.68 -7.38 3.75
C ALA A 61 -8.31 -7.78 5.08
N TYR A 62 -7.52 -7.69 6.14
CA TYR A 62 -8.01 -7.96 7.48
C TYR A 62 -7.51 -6.94 8.51
N GLY A 63 -8.36 -6.68 9.50
CA GLY A 63 -8.09 -5.80 10.63
C GLY A 63 -7.37 -6.51 11.77
N THR A 64 -7.34 -5.88 12.92
CA THR A 64 -6.77 -6.43 14.14
C THR A 64 -7.67 -7.53 14.72
N ILE A 65 -7.07 -8.60 15.23
CA ILE A 65 -7.77 -9.62 16.02
C ILE A 65 -8.31 -8.94 17.28
N VAL A 66 -9.59 -9.16 17.58
CA VAL A 66 -10.28 -8.56 18.72
C VAL A 66 -10.90 -9.64 19.59
N ASN A 67 -10.95 -9.40 20.91
CA ASN A 67 -11.44 -10.38 21.86
C ASN A 67 -12.93 -10.19 22.24
N GLU A 68 -13.50 -9.03 21.89
CA GLU A 68 -14.87 -8.70 22.23
C GLU A 68 -15.70 -8.37 21.00
N ILE A 69 -16.92 -8.86 20.95
CA ILE A 69 -17.82 -8.66 19.80
C ILE A 69 -18.10 -7.19 19.50
N LYS A 70 -18.10 -6.32 20.52
CA LYS A 70 -18.27 -4.87 20.35
C LYS A 70 -17.13 -4.22 19.56
N GLU A 71 -15.95 -4.86 19.49
CA GLU A 71 -14.76 -4.36 18.77
C GLU A 71 -14.70 -4.83 17.32
N VAL A 72 -15.57 -5.76 16.89
CA VAL A 72 -15.60 -6.26 15.50
C VAL A 72 -15.80 -5.12 14.51
N SER A 73 -16.63 -4.10 14.86
CA SER A 73 -16.81 -2.91 14.02
C SER A 73 -15.51 -2.12 13.83
N ARG A 74 -14.63 -2.07 14.83
CA ARG A 74 -13.31 -1.45 14.72
C ARG A 74 -12.43 -2.25 13.76
N SER A 75 -12.31 -3.56 13.97
CA SER A 75 -11.53 -4.44 13.10
C SER A 75 -12.01 -4.38 11.64
N TYR A 76 -13.33 -4.30 11.42
CA TYR A 76 -13.87 -4.09 10.07
C TYR A 76 -13.43 -2.76 9.43
N LYS A 77 -13.48 -1.65 10.19
CA LYS A 77 -12.99 -0.34 9.68
C LYS A 77 -11.50 -0.38 9.34
N GLU A 78 -10.71 -1.09 10.14
CA GLU A 78 -9.29 -1.32 9.89
C GLU A 78 -9.06 -2.14 8.61
N ALA A 79 -9.82 -3.22 8.40
CA ALA A 79 -9.78 -4.03 7.19
C ALA A 79 -10.17 -3.21 5.93
N ARG A 80 -11.22 -2.38 6.03
CA ARG A 80 -11.62 -1.46 4.97
C ARG A 80 -10.49 -0.48 4.63
N MET A 81 -9.90 0.15 5.64
CA MET A 81 -8.74 1.05 5.44
C MET A 81 -7.58 0.29 4.80
N ALA A 82 -7.35 -0.96 5.19
CA ALA A 82 -6.28 -1.77 4.60
C ALA A 82 -6.52 -2.02 3.10
N LEU A 83 -7.76 -2.26 2.67
CA LEU A 83 -8.09 -2.36 1.24
C LEU A 83 -7.83 -1.04 0.50
N ASP A 84 -8.27 0.08 1.04
CA ASP A 84 -8.15 1.38 0.38
C ASP A 84 -6.67 1.81 0.30
N VAL A 85 -5.92 1.71 1.39
CA VAL A 85 -4.48 2.00 1.46
C VAL A 85 -3.69 1.02 0.59
N GLY A 86 -4.13 -0.24 0.54
CA GLY A 86 -3.54 -1.28 -0.29
C GLY A 86 -3.58 -0.95 -1.77
N LYS A 87 -4.71 -0.54 -2.28
CA LYS A 87 -4.88 -0.10 -3.67
C LYS A 87 -3.96 1.08 -4.04
N ILE A 88 -3.64 1.91 -3.06
CA ILE A 88 -2.79 3.09 -3.28
C ILE A 88 -1.31 2.73 -3.26
N PHE A 89 -0.86 1.98 -2.25
CA PHE A 89 0.56 1.83 -1.95
C PHE A 89 1.12 0.42 -2.14
N PHE A 90 0.25 -0.58 -2.28
CA PHE A 90 0.62 -2.00 -2.32
C PHE A 90 -0.10 -2.76 -3.45
N GLU A 91 -0.18 -2.16 -4.62
CA GLU A 91 -0.92 -2.68 -5.80
C GLU A 91 -0.57 -4.13 -6.17
N GLU A 92 0.68 -4.55 -5.92
CA GLU A 92 1.15 -5.91 -6.20
C GLU A 92 0.71 -6.94 -5.14
N LYS A 93 0.06 -6.49 -4.05
CA LYS A 93 -0.35 -7.36 -2.95
C LYS A 93 -1.84 -7.66 -2.99
N ASP A 94 -2.17 -8.91 -3.06
CA ASP A 94 -3.56 -9.36 -2.99
C ASP A 94 -4.06 -9.51 -1.55
N VAL A 95 -3.16 -9.73 -0.60
CA VAL A 95 -3.46 -9.86 0.82
C VAL A 95 -2.81 -8.74 1.60
N ILE A 96 -3.62 -7.99 2.35
CA ILE A 96 -3.17 -6.80 3.07
C ILE A 96 -3.66 -6.83 4.53
N ALA A 97 -2.72 -6.89 5.47
CA ALA A 97 -3.01 -6.74 6.89
C ALA A 97 -2.98 -5.27 7.31
N TYR A 98 -3.94 -4.84 8.12
CA TYR A 98 -3.93 -3.47 8.66
C TYR A 98 -2.62 -3.13 9.41
N SER A 99 -2.06 -4.08 10.13
CA SER A 99 -0.80 -3.93 10.87
C SER A 99 0.41 -3.64 9.97
N THR A 100 0.35 -4.00 8.67
CA THR A 100 1.47 -3.84 7.74
C THR A 100 1.44 -2.55 6.93
N LEU A 101 0.42 -1.72 7.09
CA LEU A 101 0.23 -0.48 6.32
C LEU A 101 1.30 0.58 6.58
N GLY A 102 1.96 0.52 7.74
CA GLY A 102 3.02 1.46 8.11
C GLY A 102 2.59 2.92 7.96
N ILE A 103 3.45 3.72 7.32
CA ILE A 103 3.22 5.15 7.09
C ILE A 103 2.04 5.41 6.12
N GLY A 104 1.69 4.45 5.25
CA GLY A 104 0.60 4.61 4.30
C GLY A 104 -0.73 4.94 4.97
N ARG A 105 -1.03 4.34 6.13
CA ARG A 105 -2.26 4.63 6.89
C ARG A 105 -2.28 6.04 7.48
N LEU A 106 -1.11 6.62 7.79
CA LEU A 106 -1.01 7.99 8.29
C LEU A 106 -1.29 8.97 7.15
N ILE A 107 -0.66 8.75 6.00
CA ILE A 107 -0.87 9.59 4.81
C ILE A 107 -2.33 9.56 4.36
N TYR A 108 -2.94 8.38 4.34
CA TYR A 108 -4.36 8.22 3.97
C TYR A 108 -5.33 9.02 4.86
N GLN A 109 -4.94 9.31 6.10
CA GLN A 109 -5.75 10.09 7.04
C GLN A 109 -5.44 11.59 7.02
N LEU A 110 -4.44 12.05 6.25
CA LEU A 110 -4.10 13.46 6.17
C LEU A 110 -5.19 14.24 5.40
N PRO A 111 -5.54 15.45 5.86
CA PRO A 111 -6.42 16.33 5.11
C PRO A 111 -5.82 16.69 3.75
N ILE A 112 -6.61 16.60 2.69
CA ILE A 112 -6.18 16.91 1.31
C ILE A 112 -5.52 18.30 1.19
N PRO A 113 -6.05 19.38 1.82
CA PRO A 113 -5.37 20.68 1.77
C PRO A 113 -3.94 20.65 2.33
N LEU A 114 -3.72 19.88 3.41
CA LEU A 114 -2.38 19.72 4.00
C LEU A 114 -1.45 18.98 3.05
N CYS A 115 -1.94 17.91 2.40
CA CYS A 115 -1.19 17.18 1.39
C CYS A 115 -0.77 18.10 0.23
N LYS A 116 -1.69 18.89 -0.32
CA LYS A 116 -1.42 19.84 -1.41
C LYS A 116 -0.41 20.91 -1.01
N MET A 117 -0.51 21.45 0.21
CA MET A 117 0.44 22.41 0.74
C MET A 117 1.84 21.81 0.83
N PHE A 118 1.98 20.63 1.42
CA PHE A 118 3.24 19.92 1.57
C PHE A 118 3.92 19.65 0.21
N ILE A 119 3.16 19.17 -0.79
CA ILE A 119 3.71 18.90 -2.13
C ILE A 119 4.17 20.20 -2.80
N LYS A 120 3.42 21.30 -2.63
CA LYS A 120 3.82 22.60 -3.18
C LYS A 120 5.14 23.10 -2.55
N GLU A 121 5.34 22.91 -1.24
CA GLU A 121 6.57 23.27 -0.53
C GLU A 121 7.77 22.45 -1.03
N ILE A 122 7.61 21.14 -1.18
CA ILE A 122 8.71 20.24 -1.59
C ILE A 122 9.11 20.43 -3.06
N PHE A 123 8.15 20.62 -3.94
CA PHE A 123 8.43 20.67 -5.39
C PHE A 123 8.44 22.10 -5.97
N ASP A 124 8.23 23.12 -5.15
CA ASP A 124 8.25 24.55 -5.57
C ASP A 124 7.37 24.81 -6.81
N GLY A 125 6.17 24.23 -6.82
CA GLY A 125 5.20 24.35 -7.91
C GLY A 125 5.49 23.48 -9.15
N LYS A 126 6.54 22.68 -9.13
CA LYS A 126 6.81 21.63 -10.14
C LYS A 126 6.00 20.36 -9.78
N SER A 127 5.83 19.46 -10.75
CA SER A 127 5.13 18.19 -10.51
C SER A 127 6.12 17.01 -10.46
N PRO A 128 5.95 16.06 -9.55
CA PRO A 128 6.62 14.76 -9.67
C PRO A 128 6.27 14.00 -10.96
N ASP A 129 5.14 14.33 -11.59
CA ASP A 129 4.75 13.77 -12.88
C ASP A 129 5.66 14.24 -14.03
N ASP A 130 6.49 15.28 -13.80
CA ASP A 130 7.53 15.72 -14.73
C ASP A 130 8.75 14.79 -14.75
N PHE A 131 8.84 13.83 -13.83
CA PHE A 131 9.91 12.85 -13.84
C PHE A 131 9.68 11.81 -14.92
N ASP A 132 10.70 11.59 -15.75
CA ASP A 132 10.71 10.50 -16.70
C ASP A 132 10.74 9.12 -15.98
N GLU A 133 10.34 8.08 -16.70
CA GLU A 133 10.28 6.71 -16.19
C GLU A 133 11.65 6.22 -15.66
N GLU A 134 12.72 6.66 -16.31
CA GLU A 134 14.10 6.33 -15.91
C GLU A 134 14.45 6.93 -14.53
N THR A 135 14.03 8.16 -14.29
CA THR A 135 14.21 8.86 -13.00
C THR A 135 13.40 8.17 -11.91
N LEU A 136 12.11 7.86 -12.15
CA LEU A 136 11.27 7.17 -11.21
C LEU A 136 11.80 5.78 -10.86
N THR A 137 12.27 5.02 -11.87
CA THR A 137 12.91 3.72 -11.67
C THR A 137 14.18 3.86 -10.83
N THR A 138 14.99 4.88 -11.08
CA THR A 138 16.20 5.16 -10.27
C THR A 138 15.86 5.44 -8.82
N ILE A 139 14.85 6.28 -8.56
CA ILE A 139 14.40 6.63 -7.22
C ILE A 139 13.91 5.38 -6.48
N ASN A 140 13.03 4.60 -7.08
CA ASN A 140 12.47 3.41 -6.48
C ASN A 140 13.56 2.40 -6.13
N LYS A 141 14.46 2.10 -7.07
CA LYS A 141 15.60 1.20 -6.83
C LYS A 141 16.54 1.70 -5.75
N PHE A 142 16.75 3.00 -5.66
CA PHE A 142 17.59 3.59 -4.62
C PHE A 142 16.97 3.41 -3.21
N PHE A 143 15.65 3.58 -3.08
CA PHE A 143 14.95 3.29 -1.83
C PHE A 143 14.91 1.79 -1.50
N GLU A 144 14.65 0.92 -2.47
CA GLU A 144 14.66 -0.54 -2.30
C GLU A 144 16.01 -1.05 -1.79
N ASN A 145 17.10 -0.43 -2.25
CA ASN A 145 18.47 -0.76 -1.82
C ASN A 145 18.93 0.04 -0.60
N SER A 146 18.03 0.56 0.21
CA SER A 146 18.33 1.28 1.45
C SER A 146 19.36 2.41 1.25
N LEU A 147 19.20 3.18 0.18
CA LEU A 147 20.05 4.31 -0.23
C LEU A 147 21.51 3.91 -0.54
N ASN A 148 21.74 2.67 -0.91
CA ASN A 148 23.08 2.17 -1.26
C ASN A 148 23.40 2.43 -2.75
N VAL A 149 24.27 3.40 -3.00
CA VAL A 149 24.66 3.80 -4.36
C VAL A 149 25.28 2.64 -5.16
N SER A 150 26.15 1.84 -4.54
CA SER A 150 26.85 0.77 -5.25
C SER A 150 25.91 -0.38 -5.63
N GLU A 151 25.02 -0.78 -4.71
CA GLU A 151 24.05 -1.83 -4.97
C GLU A 151 23.00 -1.37 -6.00
N THR A 152 22.52 -0.14 -5.89
CA THR A 152 21.57 0.44 -6.84
C THR A 152 22.13 0.51 -8.24
N SER A 153 23.38 0.99 -8.41
CA SER A 153 24.01 1.06 -9.74
C SER A 153 24.17 -0.33 -10.35
N ARG A 154 24.53 -1.33 -9.54
CA ARG A 154 24.63 -2.73 -9.97
C ARG A 154 23.29 -3.29 -10.46
N GLN A 155 22.21 -3.07 -9.71
CA GLN A 155 20.87 -3.56 -10.07
C GLN A 155 20.26 -2.84 -11.28
N LEU A 156 20.60 -1.57 -11.47
CA LEU A 156 20.17 -0.80 -12.64
C LEU A 156 21.08 -1.04 -13.88
N TYR A 157 22.15 -1.84 -13.74
CA TYR A 157 23.13 -2.08 -14.81
C TYR A 157 23.76 -0.79 -15.36
N ILE A 158 23.99 0.21 -14.50
CA ILE A 158 24.61 1.49 -14.86
C ILE A 158 25.91 1.71 -14.08
N HIS A 159 26.78 2.57 -14.60
CA HIS A 159 27.98 2.97 -13.88
C HIS A 159 27.60 3.82 -12.64
N ARG A 160 28.37 3.66 -11.55
CA ARG A 160 28.15 4.42 -10.30
C ARG A 160 28.06 5.93 -10.53
N ASN A 161 28.91 6.49 -11.39
CA ASN A 161 28.92 7.91 -11.68
C ASN A 161 27.63 8.36 -12.39
N THR A 162 27.03 7.50 -13.20
CA THR A 162 25.73 7.77 -13.84
C THR A 162 24.62 7.87 -12.79
N LEU A 163 24.62 6.97 -11.82
CA LEU A 163 23.67 7.05 -10.72
C LEU A 163 23.86 8.32 -9.89
N VAL A 164 25.09 8.65 -9.51
CA VAL A 164 25.41 9.91 -8.80
C VAL A 164 24.92 11.12 -9.57
N TYR A 165 25.18 11.19 -10.88
CA TYR A 165 24.68 12.27 -11.73
C TYR A 165 23.15 12.39 -11.71
N ARG A 166 22.41 11.27 -11.74
CA ARG A 166 20.96 11.27 -11.65
C ARG A 166 20.48 11.79 -10.29
N LEU A 167 21.12 11.36 -9.20
CA LEU A 167 20.81 11.87 -7.86
C LEU A 167 21.10 13.37 -7.71
N ASP A 168 22.20 13.85 -8.29
CA ASP A 168 22.54 15.28 -8.31
C ASP A 168 21.51 16.09 -9.13
N LYS A 169 21.00 15.54 -10.22
CA LYS A 169 19.93 16.15 -11.01
C LYS A 169 18.63 16.26 -10.18
N LEU A 170 18.27 15.21 -9.46
CA LEU A 170 17.13 15.22 -8.54
C LEU A 170 17.29 16.26 -7.44
N GLN A 171 18.47 16.34 -6.82
CA GLN A 171 18.77 17.35 -5.81
C GLN A 171 18.62 18.77 -6.35
N LYS A 172 19.10 19.04 -7.56
CA LYS A 172 18.94 20.34 -8.21
C LYS A 172 17.47 20.68 -8.51
N TYR A 173 16.66 19.66 -8.78
CA TYR A 173 15.26 19.84 -9.09
C TYR A 173 14.40 20.08 -7.84
N THR A 174 14.67 19.34 -6.76
CA THR A 174 13.82 19.32 -5.54
C THR A 174 14.43 20.05 -4.35
N GLY A 175 15.74 20.33 -4.37
CA GLY A 175 16.48 20.81 -3.19
C GLY A 175 16.86 19.70 -2.21
N LEU A 176 16.38 18.46 -2.38
CA LEU A 176 16.59 17.34 -1.48
C LEU A 176 17.67 16.39 -2.00
N ASP A 177 18.69 16.11 -1.19
CA ASP A 177 19.71 15.12 -1.49
C ASP A 177 19.30 13.73 -0.97
N LEU A 178 18.89 12.84 -1.85
CA LEU A 178 18.44 11.49 -1.46
C LEU A 178 19.53 10.63 -0.79
N ARG A 179 20.79 11.07 -0.76
CA ARG A 179 21.89 10.43 -0.02
C ARG A 179 21.90 10.84 1.46
N VAL A 180 21.20 11.92 1.80
CA VAL A 180 20.96 12.37 3.17
C VAL A 180 19.66 11.75 3.67
N PHE A 181 19.73 11.04 4.79
CA PHE A 181 18.60 10.24 5.29
C PHE A 181 17.33 11.07 5.52
N GLU A 182 17.43 12.25 6.12
CA GLU A 182 16.29 13.13 6.39
C GLU A 182 15.64 13.62 5.08
N ASP A 183 16.44 14.00 4.09
CA ASP A 183 15.94 14.42 2.77
C ASP A 183 15.29 13.24 2.04
N ALA A 184 15.89 12.07 2.12
CA ALA A 184 15.35 10.84 1.52
C ALA A 184 13.98 10.47 2.11
N ILE A 185 13.80 10.56 3.43
CA ILE A 185 12.51 10.33 4.10
C ILE A 185 11.49 11.36 3.61
N THR A 186 11.85 12.64 3.63
CA THR A 186 10.98 13.74 3.18
C THR A 186 10.51 13.50 1.74
N PHE A 187 11.44 13.17 0.86
CA PHE A 187 11.13 12.87 -0.54
C PHE A 187 10.25 11.61 -0.70
N LYS A 188 10.52 10.55 0.06
CA LYS A 188 9.70 9.33 0.04
C LYS A 188 8.26 9.62 0.46
N ILE A 189 8.07 10.40 1.52
CA ILE A 189 6.75 10.83 1.98
C ILE A 189 6.07 11.67 0.88
N ALA A 190 6.79 12.60 0.26
CA ALA A 190 6.24 13.43 -0.81
C ALA A 190 5.73 12.58 -1.99
N LEU A 191 6.49 11.58 -2.45
CA LEU A 191 6.03 10.66 -3.49
C LEU A 191 4.78 9.88 -3.08
N MET A 192 4.70 9.42 -1.82
CA MET A 192 3.51 8.74 -1.32
C MET A 192 2.30 9.68 -1.28
N VAL A 193 2.48 10.93 -0.85
CA VAL A 193 1.41 11.93 -0.84
C VAL A 193 0.92 12.23 -2.27
N VAL A 194 1.83 12.33 -3.25
CA VAL A 194 1.46 12.50 -4.66
C VAL A 194 0.60 11.33 -5.14
N LYS A 195 1.03 10.10 -4.88
CA LYS A 195 0.28 8.90 -5.26
C LYS A 195 -1.11 8.86 -4.61
N TYR A 196 -1.22 9.28 -3.37
CA TYR A 196 -2.48 9.41 -2.66
C TYR A 196 -3.41 10.45 -3.33
N LEU A 197 -2.89 11.64 -3.65
CA LEU A 197 -3.67 12.71 -4.29
C LEU A 197 -4.13 12.33 -5.70
N SER A 198 -3.32 11.64 -6.50
CA SER A 198 -3.68 11.24 -7.87
C SER A 198 -4.88 10.29 -7.88
N LEU A 199 -4.96 9.34 -6.95
CA LEU A 199 -6.08 8.40 -6.86
C LEU A 199 -7.38 9.01 -6.35
N ILE A 200 -7.31 10.03 -5.50
CA ILE A 200 -8.51 10.76 -5.07
C ILE A 200 -9.12 11.55 -6.23
N HIS A 201 -8.30 12.21 -7.06
CA HIS A 201 -8.80 12.93 -8.24
C HIS A 201 -9.49 12.02 -9.27
N ILE A 202 -9.08 10.74 -9.35
CA ILE A 202 -9.73 9.75 -10.23
C ILE A 202 -11.06 9.28 -9.62
N SER A 203 -11.21 9.36 -8.29
CA SER A 203 -12.38 8.84 -7.55
C SER A 203 -13.47 9.87 -7.31
N GLU A 204 -13.21 11.17 -7.52
CA GLU A 204 -14.24 12.23 -7.49
C GLU A 204 -14.81 12.39 -8.90
N PRO A 205 -16.07 11.97 -9.18
CA PRO A 205 -16.73 12.31 -10.42
C PRO A 205 -16.99 13.83 -10.43
N THR A 206 -16.51 14.49 -11.49
CA THR A 206 -16.88 15.88 -11.85
C THR A 206 -18.39 16.05 -11.96
#